data_4e340e7426ce1f17278c931294fa3d6b
#
_entry.id   4e340e7426ce1f17278c931294fa3d6b
#
_cell.length_a   1.000
_cell.length_b   1.000
_cell.length_c   1.000
_cell.angle_alpha   90.00
_cell.angle_beta   90.00
_cell.angle_gamma   90.00
#
_symmetry.space_group_name_H-M   'P 1'
#
loop_
_entity.id
_entity.type
_entity.pdbx_description
1 polymer ?
#
loop_
_entity_poly.entity_id
_entity_poly.type
_entity_poly.pdbx_seq_one_letter_code
_entity_poly.pdbx_strand_id
1 'polypeptide(L)'
;LTGFKHTEDSKKKMREKIVSEATKIKLKKIANTPERKQLQREVLRRNRQNQTSPTIPESIIMKILTDGGIKYKFNPNIDYITLENKHRKKEVDFLIKPKKIIEFNGHRHYDNRNFKPDDIVTHHNKPTKCQDIWNEENMVLNQIKKEGYSILVVWDLDLKKDLEKTTKRILKFAKD
;
A
#
# COMPACT_ATOMS: atom_id res chain seq x y z
N LEU A 1 -3.07 -0.77 -35.22
CA LEU A 1 -2.66 -2.15 -34.89
C LEU A 1 -3.74 -2.75 -33.99
N THR A 2 -4.63 -3.56 -34.58
CA THR A 2 -5.67 -4.31 -33.85
C THR A 2 -5.01 -5.40 -33.05
N GLY A 3 -4.96 -5.28 -31.72
CA GLY A 3 -4.43 -6.28 -30.82
C GLY A 3 -5.13 -7.62 -31.01
N PHE A 4 -4.36 -8.69 -31.17
CA PHE A 4 -4.84 -10.05 -31.35
C PHE A 4 -5.64 -10.46 -30.10
N LYS A 5 -6.97 -10.61 -30.22
CA LYS A 5 -7.81 -11.08 -29.13
C LYS A 5 -7.83 -12.61 -29.10
N HIS A 6 -7.28 -13.20 -28.06
CA HIS A 6 -7.40 -14.65 -27.84
C HIS A 6 -8.85 -15.08 -27.67
N THR A 7 -9.26 -16.17 -28.35
CA THR A 7 -10.56 -16.81 -28.15
C THR A 7 -10.65 -17.41 -26.73
N GLU A 8 -11.85 -17.63 -26.22
CA GLU A 8 -12.03 -18.25 -24.90
C GLU A 8 -11.42 -19.66 -24.81
N ASP A 9 -11.46 -20.42 -25.90
CA ASP A 9 -10.77 -21.73 -26.00
C ASP A 9 -9.26 -21.59 -25.89
N SER A 10 -8.67 -20.59 -26.53
CA SER A 10 -7.23 -20.31 -26.41
C SER A 10 -6.85 -19.90 -24.99
N LYS A 11 -7.69 -19.10 -24.33
CA LYS A 11 -7.50 -18.71 -22.92
C LYS A 11 -7.65 -19.92 -21.99
N LYS A 12 -8.62 -20.82 -22.26
CA LYS A 12 -8.82 -22.05 -21.50
C LYS A 12 -7.61 -22.97 -21.61
N LYS A 13 -7.11 -23.24 -22.82
CA LYS A 13 -5.89 -24.03 -23.07
C LYS A 13 -4.65 -23.45 -22.40
N MET A 14 -4.51 -22.10 -22.32
CA MET A 14 -3.42 -21.46 -21.61
C MET A 14 -3.52 -21.63 -20.08
N ARG A 15 -4.74 -21.63 -19.51
CA ARG A 15 -4.96 -21.88 -18.09
C ARG A 15 -4.72 -23.34 -17.68
N GLU A 16 -5.03 -24.27 -18.57
CA GLU A 16 -4.91 -25.73 -18.35
C GLU A 16 -3.50 -26.27 -18.64
N LYS A 17 -2.59 -25.41 -19.14
CA LYS A 17 -1.23 -25.83 -19.43
C LYS A 17 -0.48 -26.19 -18.15
N ILE A 18 -0.43 -27.50 -17.87
CA ILE A 18 0.35 -28.05 -16.75
C ILE A 18 1.83 -27.84 -17.04
N VAL A 19 2.47 -26.98 -16.29
CA VAL A 19 3.93 -26.77 -16.37
C VAL A 19 4.61 -27.89 -15.59
N SER A 20 5.48 -28.65 -16.27
CA SER A 20 6.22 -29.75 -15.63
C SER A 20 7.05 -29.26 -14.43
N GLU A 21 7.27 -30.12 -13.43
CA GLU A 21 8.10 -29.77 -12.27
C GLU A 21 9.52 -29.35 -12.67
N ALA A 22 10.11 -30.02 -13.68
CA ALA A 22 11.41 -29.62 -14.21
C ALA A 22 11.40 -28.18 -14.77
N THR A 23 10.32 -27.80 -15.47
CA THR A 23 10.15 -26.43 -15.98
C THR A 23 9.95 -25.44 -14.85
N LYS A 24 9.19 -25.79 -13.80
CA LYS A 24 9.01 -24.94 -12.62
C LYS A 24 10.34 -24.70 -11.89
N ILE A 25 11.15 -25.73 -11.72
CA ILE A 25 12.49 -25.62 -11.10
C ILE A 25 13.39 -24.72 -11.95
N LYS A 26 13.38 -24.89 -13.28
CA LYS A 26 14.17 -24.07 -14.21
C LYS A 26 13.74 -22.59 -14.12
N LEU A 27 12.45 -22.31 -14.16
CA LEU A 27 11.90 -20.96 -14.01
C LEU A 27 12.25 -20.34 -12.65
N LYS A 28 12.21 -21.13 -11.57
CA LYS A 28 12.58 -20.69 -10.22
C LYS A 28 14.07 -20.33 -10.13
N LYS A 29 14.95 -21.09 -10.78
CA LYS A 29 16.38 -20.77 -10.88
C LYS A 29 16.61 -19.46 -11.63
N ILE A 30 15.97 -19.28 -12.80
CA ILE A 30 16.07 -18.05 -13.61
C ILE A 30 15.52 -16.83 -12.85
N ALA A 31 14.37 -16.99 -12.18
CA ALA A 31 13.76 -15.90 -11.41
C ALA A 31 14.61 -15.43 -10.22
N ASN A 32 15.50 -16.29 -9.70
CA ASN A 32 16.35 -16.02 -8.56
C ASN A 32 17.75 -15.50 -8.91
N THR A 33 18.09 -15.35 -10.21
CA THR A 33 19.38 -14.77 -10.59
C THR A 33 19.49 -13.31 -10.14
N PRO A 34 20.71 -12.83 -9.78
CA PRO A 34 20.92 -11.44 -9.40
C PRO A 34 20.43 -10.45 -10.43
N GLU A 35 20.67 -10.70 -11.72
CA GLU A 35 20.27 -9.86 -12.84
C GLU A 35 18.75 -9.75 -12.95
N ARG A 36 18.04 -10.88 -12.77
CA ARG A 36 16.58 -10.89 -12.82
C ARG A 36 15.96 -10.15 -11.63
N LYS A 37 16.55 -10.30 -10.45
CA LYS A 37 16.13 -9.53 -9.25
C LYS A 37 16.39 -8.04 -9.42
N GLN A 38 17.50 -7.67 -10.01
CA GLN A 38 17.82 -6.27 -10.33
C GLN A 38 16.81 -5.71 -11.34
N LEU A 39 16.56 -6.41 -12.44
CA LEU A 39 15.56 -6.00 -13.44
C LEU A 39 14.16 -5.85 -12.82
N GLN A 40 13.74 -6.78 -11.95
CA GLN A 40 12.48 -6.66 -11.24
C GLN A 40 12.42 -5.41 -10.34
N ARG A 41 13.51 -5.11 -9.62
CA ARG A 41 13.60 -3.88 -8.81
C ARG A 41 13.51 -2.62 -9.67
N GLU A 42 14.15 -2.60 -10.83
CA GLU A 42 14.08 -1.48 -11.77
C GLU A 42 12.68 -1.29 -12.35
N VAL A 43 12.02 -2.38 -12.76
CA VAL A 43 10.63 -2.36 -13.24
C VAL A 43 9.68 -1.87 -12.15
N LEU A 44 9.82 -2.38 -10.94
CA LEU A 44 9.01 -1.94 -9.79
C LEU A 44 9.27 -0.47 -9.47
N ARG A 45 10.54 -0.01 -9.51
CA ARG A 45 10.89 1.40 -9.31
C ARG A 45 10.28 2.28 -10.41
N ARG A 46 10.35 1.86 -11.68
CA ARG A 46 9.75 2.57 -12.81
C ARG A 46 8.23 2.62 -12.70
N ASN A 47 7.59 1.52 -12.34
CA ASN A 47 6.14 1.47 -12.14
C ASN A 47 5.69 2.38 -10.97
N ARG A 48 6.45 2.43 -9.88
CA ARG A 48 6.19 3.37 -8.77
C ARG A 48 6.36 4.82 -9.20
N GLN A 49 7.39 5.13 -9.99
CA GLN A 49 7.59 6.48 -10.55
C GLN A 49 6.47 6.88 -11.53
N ASN A 50 5.85 5.90 -12.19
CA ASN A 50 4.71 6.12 -13.10
C ASN A 50 3.35 6.08 -12.40
N GLN A 51 3.25 5.66 -11.13
CA GLN A 51 2.06 5.79 -10.30
C GLN A 51 1.95 7.22 -9.74
N THR A 52 1.94 8.21 -10.64
CA THR A 52 1.80 9.61 -10.28
C THR A 52 0.33 10.02 -10.04
N SER A 53 -0.62 9.16 -10.38
CA SER A 53 -2.04 9.45 -10.24
C SER A 53 -2.57 8.86 -8.93
N PRO A 54 -3.20 9.68 -8.08
CA PRO A 54 -3.81 9.21 -6.86
C PRO A 54 -4.98 8.25 -7.17
N THR A 55 -5.22 7.32 -6.29
CA THR A 55 -6.45 6.49 -6.31
C THR A 55 -7.68 7.35 -6.03
N ILE A 56 -8.89 6.83 -6.30
CA ILE A 56 -10.13 7.58 -6.03
C ILE A 56 -10.23 8.01 -4.55
N PRO A 57 -9.99 7.14 -3.54
CA PRO A 57 -10.01 7.56 -2.15
C PRO A 57 -8.96 8.61 -1.79
N GLU A 58 -7.74 8.47 -2.30
CA GLU A 58 -6.68 9.46 -2.11
C GLU A 58 -7.06 10.80 -2.75
N SER A 59 -7.68 10.81 -3.92
CA SER A 59 -8.21 12.01 -4.57
C SER A 59 -9.28 12.72 -3.72
N ILE A 60 -10.10 11.96 -3.00
CA ILE A 60 -11.08 12.52 -2.04
C ILE A 60 -10.33 13.21 -0.89
N ILE A 61 -9.32 12.57 -0.30
CA ILE A 61 -8.52 13.16 0.78
C ILE A 61 -7.78 14.41 0.28
N MET A 62 -7.18 14.35 -0.92
CA MET A 62 -6.54 15.51 -1.56
C MET A 62 -7.51 16.69 -1.69
N LYS A 63 -8.73 16.42 -2.17
CA LYS A 63 -9.75 17.45 -2.29
C LYS A 63 -10.11 18.06 -0.93
N ILE A 64 -10.32 17.23 0.10
CA ILE A 64 -10.60 17.69 1.48
C ILE A 64 -9.48 18.62 1.98
N LEU A 65 -8.23 18.23 1.80
CA LEU A 65 -7.08 19.02 2.24
C LEU A 65 -6.97 20.33 1.46
N THR A 66 -7.16 20.29 0.15
CA THR A 66 -7.08 21.45 -0.74
C THR A 66 -8.21 22.45 -0.44
N ASP A 67 -9.45 21.98 -0.33
CA ASP A 67 -10.63 22.80 0.02
C ASP A 67 -10.48 23.41 1.43
N GLY A 68 -9.81 22.68 2.34
CA GLY A 68 -9.48 23.16 3.68
C GLY A 68 -8.31 24.14 3.77
N GLY A 69 -7.66 24.45 2.64
CA GLY A 69 -6.48 25.33 2.58
C GLY A 69 -5.20 24.71 3.17
N ILE A 70 -5.16 23.38 3.31
CA ILE A 70 -4.03 22.67 3.91
C ILE A 70 -2.97 22.35 2.85
N LYS A 71 -1.74 22.79 3.09
CA LYS A 71 -0.59 22.43 2.26
C LYS A 71 -0.05 21.05 2.66
N TYR A 72 0.13 20.17 1.70
CA TYR A 72 0.63 18.80 1.91
C TYR A 72 1.60 18.38 0.79
N LYS A 73 2.33 17.29 1.05
CA LYS A 73 3.06 16.53 0.02
C LYS A 73 2.37 15.18 -0.13
N PHE A 74 2.17 14.76 -1.36
CA PHE A 74 1.60 13.45 -1.71
C PHE A 74 2.73 12.44 -1.96
N ASN A 75 2.62 11.25 -1.41
CA ASN A 75 3.57 10.12 -1.49
C ASN A 75 5.05 10.49 -1.20
N PRO A 76 5.35 11.32 -0.19
CA PRO A 76 6.73 11.56 0.17
C PRO A 76 7.33 10.39 0.95
N ASN A 77 8.64 10.21 0.81
CA ASN A 77 9.38 9.34 1.72
C ASN A 77 9.74 10.09 2.99
N ILE A 78 9.56 9.42 4.12
CA ILE A 78 10.04 9.87 5.44
C ILE A 78 11.08 8.88 5.95
N ASP A 79 12.08 9.38 6.67
CA ASP A 79 13.08 8.55 7.35
C ASP A 79 12.59 8.19 8.75
N TYR A 80 12.86 6.98 9.20
CA TYR A 80 12.61 6.51 10.56
C TYR A 80 13.64 5.49 11.00
N ILE A 81 13.76 5.30 12.31
CA ILE A 81 14.70 4.33 12.90
C ILE A 81 13.90 3.11 13.38
N THR A 82 14.34 1.90 12.99
CA THR A 82 13.72 0.66 13.42
C THR A 82 14.15 0.31 14.86
N LEU A 83 13.46 -0.68 15.48
CA LEU A 83 13.85 -1.21 16.79
C LEU A 83 15.29 -1.75 16.82
N GLU A 84 15.80 -2.21 15.68
CA GLU A 84 17.18 -2.69 15.50
C GLU A 84 18.18 -1.54 15.22
N ASN A 85 17.80 -0.29 15.46
CA ASN A 85 18.59 0.90 15.19
C ASN A 85 19.06 1.05 13.73
N LYS A 86 18.22 0.61 12.77
CA LYS A 86 18.50 0.72 11.34
C LYS A 86 17.69 1.87 10.74
N HIS A 87 18.36 2.74 9.97
CA HIS A 87 17.69 3.75 9.17
C HIS A 87 16.87 3.11 8.04
N ARG A 88 15.61 3.48 7.96
CA ARG A 88 14.67 3.04 6.93
C ARG A 88 13.88 4.22 6.37
N LYS A 89 13.35 4.02 5.16
CA LYS A 89 12.42 4.96 4.53
C LYS A 89 11.06 4.31 4.37
N LYS A 90 10.02 5.06 4.68
CA LYS A 90 8.64 4.69 4.39
C LYS A 90 8.02 5.77 3.52
N GLU A 91 7.41 5.37 2.41
CA GLU A 91 6.49 6.21 1.66
C GLU A 91 5.19 6.33 2.44
N VAL A 92 4.74 7.54 2.68
CA VAL A 92 3.47 7.85 3.36
C VAL A 92 2.55 8.57 2.38
N ASP A 93 1.22 8.40 2.53
CA ASP A 93 0.30 8.93 1.53
C ASP A 93 0.27 10.47 1.54
N PHE A 94 0.17 11.08 2.73
CA PHE A 94 0.14 12.55 2.84
C PHE A 94 1.01 13.02 3.99
N LEU A 95 1.90 13.95 3.71
CA LEU A 95 2.69 14.65 4.72
C LEU A 95 2.27 16.12 4.79
N ILE A 96 1.76 16.50 5.95
CA ILE A 96 1.39 17.86 6.31
C ILE A 96 2.47 18.39 7.27
N LYS A 97 2.97 19.59 7.02
CA LYS A 97 3.97 20.19 7.91
C LYS A 97 3.36 20.65 9.24
N PRO A 98 4.13 20.60 10.36
CA PRO A 98 5.55 20.23 10.38
C PRO A 98 5.82 18.73 10.41
N LYS A 99 4.99 17.90 11.06
CA LYS A 99 5.20 16.46 11.26
C LYS A 99 3.88 15.70 11.39
N LYS A 100 2.91 15.96 10.52
CA LYS A 100 1.63 15.27 10.50
C LYS A 100 1.52 14.40 9.27
N ILE A 101 1.09 13.17 9.45
CA ILE A 101 0.92 12.18 8.39
C ILE A 101 -0.54 11.73 8.36
N ILE A 102 -1.11 11.64 7.17
CA ILE A 102 -2.36 10.93 6.94
C ILE A 102 -2.03 9.70 6.09
N GLU A 103 -2.39 8.53 6.58
CA GLU A 103 -2.31 7.24 5.88
C GLU A 103 -3.70 6.78 5.50
N PHE A 104 -3.88 6.37 4.26
CA PHE A 104 -5.13 5.78 3.78
C PHE A 104 -5.02 4.27 3.75
N ASN A 105 -5.86 3.59 4.51
CA ASN A 105 -5.93 2.14 4.56
C ASN A 105 -7.14 1.64 3.76
N GLY A 106 -6.87 1.05 2.60
CA GLY A 106 -7.86 0.36 1.77
C GLY A 106 -8.15 -1.07 2.25
N HIS A 107 -8.88 -1.84 1.44
CA HIS A 107 -9.31 -3.20 1.77
C HIS A 107 -8.16 -4.19 2.06
N ARG A 108 -6.95 -3.94 1.55
CA ARG A 108 -5.78 -4.82 1.76
C ARG A 108 -5.14 -4.68 3.14
N HIS A 109 -5.56 -3.70 3.93
CA HIS A 109 -5.12 -3.52 5.31
C HIS A 109 -6.05 -4.24 6.30
N TYR A 110 -7.10 -4.89 5.81
CA TYR A 110 -7.99 -5.76 6.58
C TYR A 110 -8.52 -5.08 7.83
N ASP A 111 -9.41 -4.08 7.63
CA ASP A 111 -10.01 -3.28 8.69
C ASP A 111 -10.57 -4.17 9.81
N ASN A 112 -10.12 -3.96 11.04
CA ASN A 112 -10.49 -4.73 12.23
C ASN A 112 -11.98 -4.64 12.60
N ARG A 113 -12.73 -3.75 11.98
CA ARG A 113 -14.20 -3.71 12.07
C ARG A 113 -14.89 -4.78 11.21
N ASN A 114 -14.18 -5.34 10.23
CA ASN A 114 -14.69 -6.34 9.28
C ASN A 114 -13.94 -7.68 9.39
N PHE A 115 -12.77 -7.71 9.99
CA PHE A 115 -11.92 -8.89 10.13
C PHE A 115 -11.60 -9.15 11.59
N LYS A 116 -11.47 -10.42 11.94
CA LYS A 116 -11.05 -10.87 13.28
C LYS A 116 -9.53 -11.10 13.31
N PRO A 117 -8.89 -11.05 14.48
CA PRO A 117 -7.44 -11.29 14.62
C PRO A 117 -6.95 -12.59 14.00
N ASP A 118 -7.73 -13.67 14.15
CA ASP A 118 -7.38 -15.01 13.69
C ASP A 118 -7.81 -15.31 12.24
N ASP A 119 -8.48 -14.38 11.56
CA ASP A 119 -8.84 -14.55 10.15
C ASP A 119 -7.57 -14.68 9.32
N ILE A 120 -7.54 -15.72 8.47
CA ILE A 120 -6.43 -15.97 7.55
C ILE A 120 -6.78 -15.35 6.20
N VAL A 121 -5.92 -14.44 5.75
CA VAL A 121 -6.06 -13.71 4.48
C VAL A 121 -4.82 -13.90 3.61
N THR A 122 -4.93 -13.62 2.32
CA THR A 122 -3.77 -13.64 1.43
C THR A 122 -3.05 -12.29 1.47
N HIS A 123 -1.94 -12.22 2.18
CA HIS A 123 -1.09 -11.04 2.25
C HIS A 123 0.29 -11.34 1.62
N HIS A 124 0.73 -10.51 0.66
CA HIS A 124 1.98 -10.73 -0.12
C HIS A 124 2.10 -12.16 -0.69
N ASN A 125 0.99 -12.71 -1.22
CA ASN A 125 0.88 -14.09 -1.77
C ASN A 125 1.13 -15.20 -0.73
N LYS A 126 0.92 -14.92 0.56
CA LYS A 126 1.03 -15.89 1.65
C LYS A 126 -0.22 -15.86 2.51
N PRO A 127 -0.70 -17.01 3.00
CA PRO A 127 -1.70 -17.03 4.06
C PRO A 127 -1.10 -16.39 5.31
N THR A 128 -1.76 -15.37 5.84
CA THR A 128 -1.28 -14.59 7.00
C THR A 128 -2.47 -14.25 7.89
N LYS A 129 -2.30 -14.31 9.21
CA LYS A 129 -3.33 -13.85 10.15
C LYS A 129 -3.46 -12.33 10.10
N CYS A 130 -4.67 -11.82 10.20
CA CYS A 130 -4.92 -10.38 10.26
C CYS A 130 -4.17 -9.72 11.42
N GLN A 131 -4.08 -10.39 12.58
CA GLN A 131 -3.31 -9.89 13.72
C GLN A 131 -1.84 -9.63 13.40
N ASP A 132 -1.20 -10.53 12.63
CA ASP A 132 0.22 -10.39 12.27
C ASP A 132 0.43 -9.17 11.36
N ILE A 133 -0.48 -8.95 10.40
CA ILE A 133 -0.47 -7.79 9.51
C ILE A 133 -0.60 -6.49 10.32
N TRP A 134 -1.58 -6.43 11.22
CA TRP A 134 -1.80 -5.25 12.07
C TRP A 134 -0.62 -4.99 13.02
N ASN A 135 -0.01 -6.04 13.56
CA ASN A 135 1.18 -5.91 14.41
C ASN A 135 2.35 -5.31 13.64
N GLU A 136 2.61 -5.80 12.42
CA GLU A 136 3.68 -5.28 11.55
C GLU A 136 3.45 -3.80 11.19
N GLU A 137 2.23 -3.46 10.75
CA GLU A 137 1.87 -2.07 10.42
C GLU A 137 2.00 -1.15 11.64
N ASN A 138 1.43 -1.56 12.79
CA ASN A 138 1.49 -0.78 14.02
C ASN A 138 2.92 -0.60 14.53
N MET A 139 3.79 -1.61 14.38
CA MET A 139 5.20 -1.51 14.74
C MET A 139 5.88 -0.39 13.95
N VAL A 140 5.68 -0.34 12.64
CA VAL A 140 6.27 0.70 11.77
C VAL A 140 5.71 2.07 12.13
N LEU A 141 4.38 2.22 12.27
CA LEU A 141 3.75 3.50 12.62
C LEU A 141 4.21 4.00 14.00
N ASN A 142 4.42 3.09 14.96
CA ASN A 142 4.92 3.47 16.29
C ASN A 142 6.38 3.94 16.26
N GLN A 143 7.24 3.38 15.39
CA GLN A 143 8.59 3.92 15.20
C GLN A 143 8.53 5.35 14.61
N ILE A 144 7.69 5.56 13.61
CA ILE A 144 7.50 6.89 13.00
C ILE A 144 6.98 7.91 14.02
N LYS A 145 6.06 7.50 14.91
CA LYS A 145 5.60 8.37 16.01
C LYS A 145 6.73 8.74 16.99
N LYS A 146 7.68 7.83 17.25
CA LYS A 146 8.86 8.13 18.08
C LYS A 146 9.77 9.20 17.47
N GLU A 147 9.78 9.32 16.13
CA GLU A 147 10.45 10.42 15.43
C GLU A 147 9.69 11.78 15.52
N GLY A 148 8.61 11.82 16.28
CA GLY A 148 7.80 13.00 16.55
C GLY A 148 6.70 13.27 15.52
N TYR A 149 6.35 12.30 14.69
CA TYR A 149 5.22 12.43 13.78
C TYR A 149 3.89 12.10 14.46
N SER A 150 2.88 12.93 14.20
CA SER A 150 1.48 12.58 14.46
C SER A 150 0.90 11.88 13.26
N ILE A 151 0.13 10.80 13.47
CA ILE A 151 -0.40 9.99 12.36
C ILE A 151 -1.90 9.83 12.52
N LEU A 152 -2.64 10.15 11.45
CA LEU A 152 -4.05 9.86 11.29
C LEU A 152 -4.22 8.76 10.25
N VAL A 153 -4.79 7.63 10.63
CA VAL A 153 -5.20 6.58 9.68
C VAL A 153 -6.65 6.82 9.27
N VAL A 154 -6.89 6.89 7.97
CA VAL A 154 -8.21 7.01 7.34
C VAL A 154 -8.51 5.72 6.61
N TRP A 155 -9.60 5.06 6.95
CA TRP A 155 -10.01 3.82 6.31
C TRP A 155 -10.98 4.07 5.15
N ASP A 156 -10.94 3.22 4.14
CA ASP A 156 -11.90 3.22 3.03
C ASP A 156 -13.35 3.18 3.53
N LEU A 157 -13.58 2.41 4.60
CA LEU A 157 -14.89 2.32 5.25
C LEU A 157 -15.36 3.65 5.85
N ASP A 158 -14.44 4.47 6.38
CA ASP A 158 -14.77 5.79 6.94
C ASP A 158 -15.25 6.74 5.84
N LEU A 159 -14.55 6.76 4.70
CA LEU A 159 -14.93 7.61 3.56
C LEU A 159 -16.28 7.19 2.97
N LYS A 160 -16.57 5.86 2.94
CA LYS A 160 -17.81 5.33 2.38
C LYS A 160 -19.02 5.50 3.30
N LYS A 161 -18.84 5.34 4.61
CA LYS A 161 -19.96 5.36 5.56
C LYS A 161 -20.36 6.77 5.99
N ASP A 162 -19.38 7.65 6.20
CA ASP A 162 -19.62 9.00 6.70
C ASP A 162 -18.51 9.95 6.24
N LEU A 163 -18.65 10.42 5.03
CA LEU A 163 -17.70 11.35 4.43
C LEU A 163 -17.62 12.68 5.20
N GLU A 164 -18.76 13.18 5.70
CA GLU A 164 -18.79 14.46 6.42
C GLU A 164 -18.00 14.38 7.74
N LYS A 165 -18.24 13.36 8.55
CA LYS A 165 -17.53 13.12 9.81
C LYS A 165 -16.04 12.90 9.54
N THR A 166 -15.71 12.13 8.50
CA THR A 166 -14.32 11.86 8.11
C THR A 166 -13.61 13.15 7.67
N THR A 167 -14.29 13.98 6.88
CA THR A 167 -13.80 15.31 6.48
C THR A 167 -13.48 16.18 7.69
N LYS A 168 -14.41 16.28 8.64
CA LYS A 168 -14.20 17.04 9.90
C LYS A 168 -12.99 16.52 10.67
N ARG A 169 -12.83 15.19 10.77
CA ARG A 169 -11.69 14.54 11.45
C ARG A 169 -10.36 14.84 10.77
N ILE A 170 -10.32 14.76 9.43
CA ILE A 170 -9.12 15.08 8.64
C ILE A 170 -8.72 16.55 8.83
N LEU A 171 -9.67 17.48 8.68
CA LEU A 171 -9.40 18.91 8.79
C LEU A 171 -9.01 19.32 10.21
N LYS A 172 -9.65 18.75 11.24
CA LYS A 172 -9.25 18.96 12.61
C LYS A 172 -7.81 18.52 12.83
N PHE A 173 -7.48 17.28 12.48
CA PHE A 173 -6.11 16.75 12.61
C PHE A 173 -5.08 17.61 11.87
N ALA A 174 -5.41 18.09 10.68
CA ALA A 174 -4.48 18.88 9.87
C ALA A 174 -4.21 20.27 10.45
N LYS A 175 -5.20 20.88 11.13
CA LYS A 175 -5.12 22.26 11.68
C LYS A 175 -4.54 22.32 13.09
N ASP A 176 -4.84 21.35 13.96
CA ASP A 176 -4.29 21.25 15.33
C ASP A 176 -2.76 21.11 15.31
#